data_9931d3b97b1700106271ec97173c191a
#
_entry.id   9931d3b97b1700106271ec97173c191a
#
_cell.length_a   1.000
_cell.length_b   1.000
_cell.length_c   1.000
_cell.angle_alpha   90.00
_cell.angle_beta   90.00
_cell.angle_gamma   90.00
#
_symmetry.space_group_name_H-M   'P 1'
#
loop_
_entity.id
_entity.type
_entity.pdbx_description
1 polymer ?
#
loop_
_entity_poly.entity_id
_entity_poly.type
_entity_poly.pdbx_seq_one_letter_code
_entity_poly.pdbx_strand_id
1 'polypeptide(L)'
;GGFCAASYMRGIDFVNCPTTVLSQVDSSIGGKTAIDLGETKNIVGAFWQPKVVLVDFDTLATLPERQVANGMAEALKTGLIGDPKLFSLFECDDPRQNLEEIIYRSLKFKKKIVEQDEREGGMRKCLNFGHTIGHGIEAVKGIRGRRTTGLYHGECVALGMLPMIEDNALAKRVRAVYRTLGLPVRTGVSKEKVLQYMLHDKKAGNGTITVIKCPGLGCWRA
;
A
#
# COMPACT_ATOMS: atom_id res chain seq x y z
N GLY A 1 -10.43 -15.00 1.59
CA GLY A 1 -10.93 -15.39 0.25
C GLY A 1 -9.85 -16.02 -0.58
N GLY A 2 -8.94 -15.22 -1.19
CA GLY A 2 -7.98 -15.73 -2.17
C GLY A 2 -7.05 -16.84 -1.69
N PHE A 3 -6.56 -16.80 -0.44
CA PHE A 3 -5.78 -17.91 0.13
C PHE A 3 -6.60 -19.20 0.25
N CYS A 4 -7.88 -19.09 0.66
CA CYS A 4 -8.77 -20.26 0.68
C CYS A 4 -8.97 -20.82 -0.72
N ALA A 5 -9.19 -19.97 -1.73
CA ALA A 5 -9.33 -20.40 -3.11
C ALA A 5 -8.07 -21.08 -3.64
N ALA A 6 -6.88 -20.55 -3.29
CA ALA A 6 -5.61 -21.14 -3.67
C ALA A 6 -5.33 -22.50 -3.03
N SER A 7 -5.89 -22.75 -1.84
CA SER A 7 -5.62 -23.95 -1.03
C SER A 7 -6.69 -25.03 -1.16
N TYR A 8 -7.95 -24.64 -1.36
CA TYR A 8 -9.06 -25.60 -1.48
C TYR A 8 -8.94 -26.41 -2.76
N MET A 9 -9.00 -27.74 -2.65
CA MET A 9 -8.87 -28.69 -3.76
C MET A 9 -7.66 -28.43 -4.68
N ARG A 10 -6.55 -27.96 -4.14
CA ARG A 10 -5.31 -27.56 -4.86
C ARG A 10 -5.46 -26.33 -5.74
N GLY A 11 -6.51 -25.53 -5.50
CA GLY A 11 -6.82 -24.31 -6.19
C GLY A 11 -8.14 -24.35 -6.96
N ILE A 12 -8.98 -23.36 -6.69
CA ILE A 12 -10.22 -23.11 -7.43
C ILE A 12 -10.24 -21.70 -7.98
N ASP A 13 -11.01 -21.50 -9.04
CA ASP A 13 -11.26 -20.17 -9.57
C ASP A 13 -12.09 -19.33 -8.59
N PHE A 14 -11.85 -18.02 -8.56
CA PHE A 14 -12.64 -17.10 -7.75
C PHE A 14 -12.81 -15.73 -8.41
N VAL A 15 -13.86 -15.04 -8.04
CA VAL A 15 -14.14 -13.64 -8.34
C VAL A 15 -13.82 -12.83 -7.08
N ASN A 16 -13.09 -11.72 -7.24
CA ASN A 16 -12.78 -10.81 -6.14
C ASN A 16 -13.66 -9.56 -6.25
N CYS A 17 -14.44 -9.29 -5.20
CA CYS A 17 -15.27 -8.07 -5.09
C CYS A 17 -14.73 -7.21 -3.94
N PRO A 18 -13.80 -6.28 -4.20
CA PRO A 18 -13.23 -5.42 -3.16
C PRO A 18 -14.23 -4.37 -2.69
N THR A 19 -14.37 -4.22 -1.36
CA THR A 19 -15.35 -3.34 -0.71
C THR A 19 -14.73 -2.21 0.12
N THR A 20 -13.43 -1.98 -0.02
CA THR A 20 -12.73 -0.85 0.61
C THR A 20 -11.86 -0.14 -0.41
N VAL A 21 -11.59 1.16 -0.23
CA VAL A 21 -10.69 1.90 -1.12
C VAL A 21 -9.34 1.20 -1.21
N LEU A 22 -8.76 0.77 -0.08
CA LEU A 22 -7.49 0.05 -0.04
C LEU A 22 -7.48 -1.20 -0.94
N SER A 23 -8.55 -1.97 -0.91
CA SER A 23 -8.65 -3.18 -1.75
C SER A 23 -8.93 -2.84 -3.22
N GLN A 24 -9.72 -1.80 -3.48
CA GLN A 24 -10.01 -1.36 -4.85
C GLN A 24 -8.78 -0.79 -5.56
N VAL A 25 -7.95 0.01 -4.86
CA VAL A 25 -6.77 0.61 -5.49
C VAL A 25 -5.55 -0.31 -5.55
N ASP A 26 -5.48 -1.31 -4.67
CA ASP A 26 -4.24 -2.09 -4.50
C ASP A 26 -4.46 -3.59 -4.32
N SER A 27 -4.95 -4.07 -3.19
CA SER A 27 -4.80 -5.47 -2.78
C SER A 27 -5.64 -6.47 -3.58
N SER A 28 -6.65 -6.05 -4.35
CA SER A 28 -7.47 -6.92 -5.19
C SER A 28 -6.75 -7.44 -6.43
N ILE A 29 -5.66 -6.79 -6.88
CA ILE A 29 -4.90 -7.15 -8.07
C ILE A 29 -3.49 -7.60 -7.69
N GLY A 30 -2.97 -8.59 -8.42
CA GLY A 30 -1.59 -9.04 -8.32
C GLY A 30 -1.39 -10.38 -7.64
N GLY A 31 -2.49 -11.06 -7.29
CA GLY A 31 -2.50 -12.48 -6.90
C GLY A 31 -1.76 -12.82 -5.60
N LYS A 32 -1.28 -11.85 -4.85
CA LYS A 32 -0.64 -12.09 -3.54
C LYS A 32 -1.72 -12.48 -2.53
N THR A 33 -1.88 -13.78 -2.29
CA THR A 33 -2.83 -14.31 -1.30
C THR A 33 -2.05 -14.94 -0.16
N ALA A 34 -2.25 -14.44 1.07
CA ALA A 34 -1.52 -14.94 2.21
C ALA A 34 -2.31 -14.77 3.51
N ILE A 35 -1.85 -15.46 4.55
CA ILE A 35 -2.29 -15.32 5.93
C ILE A 35 -1.08 -15.16 6.86
N ASP A 36 -1.33 -14.56 8.00
CA ASP A 36 -0.35 -14.46 9.06
C ASP A 36 -0.26 -15.80 9.80
N LEU A 37 0.96 -16.16 10.23
CA LEU A 37 1.20 -17.33 11.07
C LEU A 37 2.02 -16.91 12.30
N GLY A 38 1.43 -17.05 13.47
CA GLY A 38 2.02 -16.56 14.71
C GLY A 38 2.22 -15.04 14.67
N GLU A 39 3.45 -14.60 14.76
CA GLU A 39 3.82 -13.18 14.73
C GLU A 39 4.30 -12.70 13.34
N THR A 40 4.41 -13.61 12.37
CA THR A 40 4.91 -13.29 11.04
C THR A 40 3.77 -13.02 10.08
N LYS A 41 3.76 -11.83 9.49
CA LYS A 41 2.76 -11.43 8.50
C LYS A 41 2.99 -12.10 7.15
N ASN A 42 1.87 -12.47 6.50
CA ASN A 42 1.82 -12.92 5.11
C ASN A 42 2.80 -14.06 4.77
N ILE A 43 3.18 -14.90 5.75
CA ILE A 43 4.23 -15.91 5.58
C ILE A 43 3.71 -17.18 4.90
N VAL A 44 2.42 -17.49 5.05
CA VAL A 44 1.79 -18.65 4.41
C VAL A 44 0.87 -18.17 3.32
N GLY A 45 1.25 -18.41 2.06
CA GLY A 45 0.47 -17.93 0.94
C GLY A 45 0.88 -18.50 -0.41
N ALA A 46 0.19 -18.05 -1.44
CA ALA A 46 0.44 -18.41 -2.82
C ALA A 46 0.16 -17.20 -3.74
N PHE A 47 0.80 -17.21 -4.91
CA PHE A 47 0.35 -16.36 -6.01
C PHE A 47 -0.84 -17.05 -6.70
N TRP A 48 -2.04 -16.51 -6.50
CA TRP A 48 -3.27 -17.04 -7.06
C TRP A 48 -4.15 -15.88 -7.57
N GLN A 49 -4.25 -15.75 -8.89
CA GLN A 49 -4.96 -14.65 -9.52
C GLN A 49 -6.48 -14.90 -9.48
N PRO A 50 -7.31 -13.89 -9.18
CA PRO A 50 -8.75 -13.98 -9.42
C PRO A 50 -9.00 -14.01 -10.94
N LYS A 51 -10.04 -14.72 -11.36
CA LYS A 51 -10.50 -14.71 -12.77
C LYS A 51 -11.08 -13.36 -13.15
N VAL A 52 -11.76 -12.72 -12.22
CA VAL A 52 -12.37 -11.39 -12.38
C VAL A 52 -12.19 -10.62 -11.09
N VAL A 53 -11.90 -9.32 -11.21
CA VAL A 53 -12.02 -8.35 -10.11
C VAL A 53 -13.17 -7.42 -10.46
N LEU A 54 -14.25 -7.48 -9.69
CA LEU A 54 -15.43 -6.64 -9.85
C LEU A 54 -15.35 -5.46 -8.89
N VAL A 55 -15.04 -4.27 -9.41
CA VAL A 55 -14.95 -3.03 -8.64
C VAL A 55 -16.28 -2.29 -8.73
N ASP A 56 -16.95 -2.19 -7.60
CA ASP A 56 -18.21 -1.46 -7.46
C ASP A 56 -18.01 -0.33 -6.44
N PHE A 57 -18.16 0.90 -6.90
CA PHE A 57 -17.96 2.11 -6.06
C PHE A 57 -19.06 2.29 -5.02
N ASP A 58 -20.27 1.79 -5.27
CA ASP A 58 -21.39 1.89 -4.33
C ASP A 58 -21.09 1.17 -3.00
N THR A 59 -20.22 0.16 -3.04
CA THR A 59 -19.74 -0.54 -1.83
C THR A 59 -18.98 0.37 -0.87
N LEU A 60 -18.50 1.53 -1.33
CA LEU A 60 -17.75 2.50 -0.54
C LEU A 60 -18.64 3.50 0.21
N ALA A 61 -19.94 3.57 -0.10
CA ALA A 61 -20.86 4.56 0.47
C ALA A 61 -20.94 4.52 2.01
N THR A 62 -20.75 3.35 2.61
CA THR A 62 -20.77 3.15 4.07
C THR A 62 -19.39 3.08 4.70
N LEU A 63 -18.32 3.27 3.91
CA LEU A 63 -16.95 3.14 4.40
C LEU A 63 -16.58 4.35 5.27
N PRO A 64 -16.11 4.16 6.52
CA PRO A 64 -15.69 5.26 7.38
C PRO A 64 -14.59 6.11 6.72
N GLU A 65 -14.66 7.44 6.88
CA GLU A 65 -13.69 8.39 6.26
C GLU A 65 -12.23 8.03 6.50
N ARG A 66 -11.89 7.58 7.72
CA ARG A 66 -10.51 7.15 8.03
C ARG A 66 -10.09 5.92 7.22
N GLN A 67 -11.01 5.03 6.86
CA GLN A 67 -10.73 3.89 5.98
C GLN A 67 -10.60 4.33 4.52
N VAL A 68 -11.35 5.35 4.10
CA VAL A 68 -11.15 5.98 2.79
C VAL A 68 -9.74 6.58 2.72
N ALA A 69 -9.35 7.40 3.70
CA ALA A 69 -8.01 7.99 3.77
C ALA A 69 -6.90 6.91 3.81
N ASN A 70 -7.12 5.81 4.54
CA ASN A 70 -6.22 4.68 4.59
C ASN A 70 -5.97 4.06 3.20
N GLY A 71 -7.00 3.90 2.39
CA GLY A 71 -6.86 3.43 1.00
C GLY A 71 -6.27 4.47 0.06
N MET A 72 -6.63 5.75 0.24
CA MET A 72 -6.10 6.88 -0.53
C MET A 72 -4.57 7.01 -0.42
N ALA A 73 -3.96 6.59 0.70
CA ALA A 73 -2.51 6.57 0.85
C ALA A 73 -1.82 5.67 -0.19
N GLU A 74 -2.41 4.53 -0.54
CA GLU A 74 -1.90 3.61 -1.56
C GLU A 74 -2.09 4.17 -2.99
N ALA A 75 -3.21 4.84 -3.24
CA ALA A 75 -3.42 5.51 -4.51
C ALA A 75 -2.43 6.69 -4.68
N LEU A 76 -2.19 7.45 -3.62
CA LEU A 76 -1.20 8.53 -3.62
C LEU A 76 0.22 8.00 -3.87
N LYS A 77 0.59 6.85 -3.29
CA LYS A 77 1.83 6.14 -3.59
C LYS A 77 1.97 5.92 -5.09
N THR A 78 0.93 5.41 -5.73
CA THR A 78 0.90 5.16 -7.19
C THR A 78 1.11 6.45 -7.98
N GLY A 79 0.47 7.54 -7.59
CA GLY A 79 0.66 8.86 -8.19
C GLY A 79 2.11 9.35 -8.11
N LEU A 80 2.74 9.16 -6.96
CA LEU A 80 4.11 9.59 -6.71
C LEU A 80 5.15 8.83 -7.52
N ILE A 81 4.98 7.51 -7.70
CA ILE A 81 5.99 6.67 -8.36
C ILE A 81 5.76 6.48 -9.86
N GLY A 82 4.61 6.84 -10.40
CA GLY A 82 4.36 6.50 -11.80
C GLY A 82 3.23 7.21 -12.54
N ASP A 83 2.32 7.90 -11.85
CA ASP A 83 1.23 8.64 -12.52
C ASP A 83 1.05 10.06 -11.97
N PRO A 84 1.80 11.05 -12.51
CA PRO A 84 1.66 12.45 -12.11
C PRO A 84 0.23 13.01 -12.24
N LYS A 85 -0.56 12.52 -13.20
CA LYS A 85 -1.96 12.93 -13.36
C LYS A 85 -2.83 12.40 -12.21
N LEU A 86 -2.55 11.19 -11.74
CA LEU A 86 -3.19 10.67 -10.53
C LEU A 86 -2.84 11.54 -9.31
N PHE A 87 -1.57 11.91 -9.17
CA PHE A 87 -1.14 12.79 -8.07
C PHE A 87 -1.89 14.12 -8.08
N SER A 88 -2.09 14.74 -9.26
CA SER A 88 -2.80 16.02 -9.35
C SER A 88 -4.27 15.96 -8.88
N LEU A 89 -4.92 14.79 -8.92
CA LEU A 89 -6.27 14.62 -8.38
C LEU A 89 -6.34 14.76 -6.86
N PHE A 90 -5.22 14.62 -6.18
CA PHE A 90 -5.12 14.82 -4.72
C PHE A 90 -4.87 16.28 -4.33
N GLU A 91 -4.51 17.14 -5.27
CA GLU A 91 -4.17 18.55 -5.01
C GLU A 91 -5.38 19.49 -5.15
N CYS A 92 -6.59 18.97 -4.98
CA CYS A 92 -7.84 19.74 -4.90
C CYS A 92 -8.31 19.84 -3.44
N ASP A 93 -9.36 20.65 -3.23
CA ASP A 93 -9.91 20.88 -1.90
C ASP A 93 -10.47 19.60 -1.26
N ASP A 94 -11.08 18.72 -2.04
CA ASP A 94 -11.58 17.43 -1.57
C ASP A 94 -11.29 16.31 -2.59
N PRO A 95 -10.18 15.58 -2.43
CA PRO A 95 -9.83 14.46 -3.30
C PRO A 95 -10.87 13.35 -3.39
N ARG A 96 -11.77 13.23 -2.40
CA ARG A 96 -12.84 12.21 -2.40
C ARG A 96 -13.83 12.40 -3.54
N GLN A 97 -13.98 13.62 -4.04
CA GLN A 97 -14.81 13.90 -5.22
C GLN A 97 -14.26 13.25 -6.50
N ASN A 98 -12.99 12.90 -6.53
CA ASN A 98 -12.31 12.23 -7.64
C ASN A 98 -12.09 10.72 -7.39
N LEU A 99 -12.80 10.12 -6.43
CA LEU A 99 -12.50 8.78 -5.92
C LEU A 99 -12.55 7.70 -7.01
N GLU A 100 -13.52 7.75 -7.91
CA GLU A 100 -13.65 6.80 -9.03
C GLU A 100 -12.44 6.88 -9.97
N GLU A 101 -12.06 8.08 -10.39
CA GLU A 101 -10.90 8.28 -11.27
C GLU A 101 -9.59 7.90 -10.56
N ILE A 102 -9.47 8.18 -9.27
CA ILE A 102 -8.32 7.77 -8.45
C ILE A 102 -8.21 6.25 -8.42
N ILE A 103 -9.31 5.54 -8.19
CA ILE A 103 -9.34 4.08 -8.17
C ILE A 103 -8.98 3.53 -9.56
N TYR A 104 -9.63 4.03 -10.61
CA TYR A 104 -9.39 3.60 -11.98
C TYR A 104 -7.92 3.74 -12.38
N ARG A 105 -7.31 4.91 -12.14
CA ARG A 105 -5.91 5.16 -12.49
C ARG A 105 -4.95 4.29 -11.67
N SER A 106 -5.23 4.09 -10.39
CA SER A 106 -4.44 3.23 -9.51
C SER A 106 -4.44 1.80 -10.02
N LEU A 107 -5.62 1.27 -10.36
CA LEU A 107 -5.77 -0.08 -10.92
C LEU A 107 -5.06 -0.21 -12.27
N LYS A 108 -5.22 0.75 -13.15
CA LYS A 108 -4.58 0.76 -14.47
C LYS A 108 -3.07 0.72 -14.37
N PHE A 109 -2.49 1.53 -13.47
CA PHE A 109 -1.04 1.52 -13.22
C PHE A 109 -0.59 0.18 -12.64
N LYS A 110 -1.26 -0.29 -11.59
CA LYS A 110 -0.90 -1.55 -10.93
C LYS A 110 -1.02 -2.75 -11.87
N LYS A 111 -2.10 -2.81 -12.67
CA LYS A 111 -2.27 -3.84 -13.70
C LYS A 111 -1.07 -3.90 -14.62
N LYS A 112 -0.65 -2.76 -15.18
CA LYS A 112 0.52 -2.67 -16.06
C LYS A 112 1.79 -3.22 -15.41
N ILE A 113 2.02 -2.88 -14.14
CA ILE A 113 3.21 -3.34 -13.39
C ILE A 113 3.15 -4.86 -13.14
N VAL A 114 1.98 -5.37 -12.73
CA VAL A 114 1.79 -6.81 -12.46
C VAL A 114 1.92 -7.66 -13.72
N GLU A 115 1.40 -7.20 -14.85
CA GLU A 115 1.52 -7.90 -16.13
C GLU A 115 2.98 -8.02 -16.61
N GLN A 116 3.84 -7.05 -16.25
CA GLN A 116 5.27 -7.05 -16.59
C GLN A 116 6.14 -7.82 -15.57
N ASP A 117 5.69 -7.91 -14.32
CA ASP A 117 6.46 -8.52 -13.23
C ASP A 117 5.51 -9.12 -12.18
N GLU A 118 4.91 -10.26 -12.51
CA GLU A 118 3.93 -10.92 -11.64
C GLU A 118 4.50 -11.29 -10.27
N ARG A 119 5.75 -11.75 -10.22
CA ARG A 119 6.38 -12.30 -9.00
C ARG A 119 7.29 -11.34 -8.25
N GLU A 120 7.30 -10.04 -8.65
CA GLU A 120 8.07 -9.00 -7.96
C GLU A 120 9.60 -9.23 -7.97
N GLY A 121 10.10 -9.77 -9.06
CA GLY A 121 11.53 -9.93 -9.27
C GLY A 121 12.26 -8.65 -9.63
N GLY A 122 11.56 -7.69 -10.25
CA GLY A 122 12.11 -6.47 -10.85
C GLY A 122 11.29 -5.22 -10.61
N MET A 123 10.59 -4.76 -11.66
CA MET A 123 9.87 -3.47 -11.68
C MET A 123 8.79 -3.36 -10.59
N ARG A 124 8.09 -4.45 -10.27
CA ARG A 124 7.02 -4.45 -9.26
C ARG A 124 7.51 -4.04 -7.87
N LYS A 125 8.82 -4.09 -7.61
CA LYS A 125 9.42 -3.58 -6.37
C LYS A 125 9.11 -2.10 -6.12
N CYS A 126 8.84 -1.31 -7.18
CA CYS A 126 8.44 0.10 -7.03
C CYS A 126 7.20 0.26 -6.15
N LEU A 127 6.28 -0.71 -6.15
CA LEU A 127 5.08 -0.69 -5.32
C LEU A 127 5.38 -0.76 -3.82
N ASN A 128 6.61 -1.10 -3.43
CA ASN A 128 7.08 -1.07 -2.04
C ASN A 128 7.55 0.32 -1.57
N PHE A 129 7.33 1.36 -2.37
CA PHE A 129 7.59 2.73 -1.94
C PHE A 129 6.84 3.04 -0.62
N GLY A 130 7.57 3.49 0.38
CA GLY A 130 7.05 3.72 1.73
C GLY A 130 6.84 2.47 2.60
N HIS A 131 6.82 1.27 2.02
CA HIS A 131 6.47 0.04 2.74
C HIS A 131 7.57 -0.42 3.69
N THR A 132 8.84 -0.30 3.34
CA THR A 132 9.95 -0.75 4.19
C THR A 132 9.89 -0.10 5.58
N ILE A 133 9.72 1.22 5.64
CA ILE A 133 9.53 1.96 6.90
C ILE A 133 8.13 1.76 7.44
N GLY A 134 7.11 1.78 6.59
CA GLY A 134 5.71 1.59 6.96
C GLY A 134 5.45 0.28 7.69
N HIS A 135 5.98 -0.83 7.19
CA HIS A 135 5.91 -2.14 7.87
C HIS A 135 6.66 -2.14 9.20
N GLY A 136 7.82 -1.47 9.28
CA GLY A 136 8.52 -1.29 10.54
C GLY A 136 7.67 -0.54 11.58
N ILE A 137 6.98 0.53 11.18
CA ILE A 137 6.04 1.27 12.04
C ILE A 137 4.85 0.37 12.43
N GLU A 138 4.32 -0.37 11.49
CA GLU A 138 3.19 -1.27 11.71
C GLU A 138 3.55 -2.43 12.66
N ALA A 139 4.75 -2.99 12.57
CA ALA A 139 5.24 -4.08 13.39
C ALA A 139 5.47 -3.69 14.86
N VAL A 140 5.92 -2.45 15.14
CA VAL A 140 6.09 -1.96 16.52
C VAL A 140 4.80 -2.05 17.34
N LYS A 141 3.64 -2.14 16.71
CA LYS A 141 2.32 -2.18 17.34
C LYS A 141 1.91 -3.54 17.88
N GLY A 142 2.65 -4.58 17.58
CA GLY A 142 2.33 -5.96 17.91
C GLY A 142 1.21 -6.55 17.05
N ILE A 143 1.40 -7.78 16.62
CA ILE A 143 0.50 -8.54 15.72
C ILE A 143 -0.82 -8.93 16.42
N ARG A 144 -0.93 -8.81 17.74
CA ARG A 144 -2.08 -9.27 18.55
C ARG A 144 -3.22 -8.24 18.65
N GLY A 145 -3.66 -7.62 17.56
CA GLY A 145 -4.95 -6.91 17.51
C GLY A 145 -5.14 -5.69 18.43
N ARG A 146 -4.27 -5.42 19.38
CA ARG A 146 -4.24 -4.20 20.18
C ARG A 146 -3.18 -3.27 19.60
N ARG A 147 -3.62 -2.40 18.72
CA ARG A 147 -2.78 -1.38 18.10
C ARG A 147 -2.31 -0.40 19.15
N THR A 148 -1.07 -0.47 19.58
CA THR A 148 -0.47 0.47 20.52
C THR A 148 -0.43 1.90 19.99
N THR A 149 -0.40 2.09 18.67
CA THR A 149 -0.39 3.42 18.02
C THR A 149 -1.73 3.77 17.36
N GLY A 150 -2.64 2.81 17.19
CA GLY A 150 -3.94 3.04 16.53
C GLY A 150 -3.90 3.40 15.04
N LEU A 151 -2.76 3.26 14.35
CA LEU A 151 -2.62 3.58 12.93
C LEU A 151 -3.07 2.41 12.03
N TYR A 152 -3.63 2.68 10.87
CA TYR A 152 -3.91 1.71 9.82
C TYR A 152 -2.71 1.51 8.90
N HIS A 153 -2.76 0.47 8.06
CA HIS A 153 -1.69 0.14 7.13
C HIS A 153 -1.29 1.34 6.23
N GLY A 154 -2.25 1.94 5.52
CA GLY A 154 -1.97 3.08 4.65
C GLY A 154 -1.46 4.32 5.41
N GLU A 155 -1.87 4.52 6.66
CA GLU A 155 -1.29 5.57 7.51
C GLU A 155 0.19 5.29 7.82
N CYS A 156 0.55 4.02 8.01
CA CYS A 156 1.94 3.62 8.21
C CYS A 156 2.77 3.78 6.93
N VAL A 157 2.21 3.39 5.78
CA VAL A 157 2.83 3.57 4.46
C VAL A 157 3.00 5.07 4.16
N ALA A 158 2.00 5.91 4.44
CA ALA A 158 2.10 7.36 4.30
C ALA A 158 3.27 7.94 5.10
N LEU A 159 3.43 7.54 6.35
CA LEU A 159 4.57 7.91 7.18
C LEU A 159 5.91 7.42 6.61
N GLY A 160 5.91 6.22 6.02
CA GLY A 160 7.09 5.62 5.40
C GLY A 160 7.50 6.28 4.09
N MET A 161 6.57 6.86 3.33
CA MET A 161 6.85 7.57 2.08
C MET A 161 7.59 8.90 2.30
N LEU A 162 7.23 9.67 3.33
CA LEU A 162 7.77 11.02 3.54
C LEU A 162 9.30 11.11 3.58
N PRO A 163 10.03 10.25 4.31
CA PRO A 163 11.49 10.31 4.32
C PRO A 163 12.14 9.76 3.03
N MET A 164 11.37 9.13 2.16
CA MET A 164 11.84 8.56 0.90
C MET A 164 11.64 9.49 -0.31
N ILE A 165 10.99 10.66 -0.12
CA ILE A 165 10.86 11.71 -1.15
C ILE A 165 12.10 12.60 -1.07
N GLU A 166 12.87 12.65 -2.16
CA GLU A 166 14.13 13.41 -2.22
C GLU A 166 13.90 14.89 -2.61
N ASP A 167 12.86 15.18 -3.38
CA ASP A 167 12.47 16.54 -3.74
C ASP A 167 11.70 17.22 -2.59
N ASN A 168 12.30 18.26 -2.01
CA ASN A 168 11.71 19.01 -0.90
C ASN A 168 10.41 19.74 -1.29
N ALA A 169 10.28 20.21 -2.53
CA ALA A 169 9.07 20.87 -3.00
C ALA A 169 7.93 19.85 -3.10
N LEU A 170 8.20 18.67 -3.67
CA LEU A 170 7.26 17.56 -3.71
C LEU A 170 6.86 17.10 -2.30
N ALA A 171 7.83 16.98 -1.39
CA ALA A 171 7.53 16.60 0.00
C ALA A 171 6.59 17.60 0.71
N LYS A 172 6.69 18.91 0.41
CA LYS A 172 5.75 19.92 0.92
C LYS A 172 4.33 19.71 0.36
N ARG A 173 4.22 19.46 -0.96
CA ARG A 173 2.94 19.17 -1.63
C ARG A 173 2.28 17.92 -1.03
N VAL A 174 3.04 16.83 -0.86
CA VAL A 174 2.55 15.59 -0.24
C VAL A 174 2.07 15.83 1.18
N ARG A 175 2.77 16.63 1.99
CA ARG A 175 2.31 16.98 3.35
C ARG A 175 1.00 17.79 3.34
N ALA A 176 0.78 18.63 2.33
CA ALA A 176 -0.49 19.34 2.17
C ALA A 176 -1.63 18.34 1.89
N VAL A 177 -1.43 17.43 0.93
CA VAL A 177 -2.39 16.36 0.62
C VAL A 177 -2.68 15.49 1.87
N TYR A 178 -1.67 15.15 2.66
CA TYR A 178 -1.88 14.39 3.90
C TYR A 178 -2.81 15.12 4.88
N ARG A 179 -2.66 16.44 5.02
CA ARG A 179 -3.55 17.22 5.90
C ARG A 179 -4.99 17.20 5.40
N THR A 180 -5.19 17.37 4.10
CA THR A 180 -6.53 17.32 3.47
C THR A 180 -7.18 15.93 3.68
N LEU A 181 -6.41 14.85 3.57
CA LEU A 181 -6.91 13.48 3.75
C LEU A 181 -6.99 13.04 5.22
N GLY A 182 -6.48 13.82 6.16
CA GLY A 182 -6.39 13.40 7.57
C GLY A 182 -5.33 12.31 7.81
N LEU A 183 -4.35 12.17 6.91
CA LEU A 183 -3.23 11.23 7.08
C LEU A 183 -2.18 11.80 8.04
N PRO A 184 -1.51 10.94 8.83
CA PRO A 184 -0.50 11.41 9.77
C PRO A 184 0.77 11.87 9.06
N VAL A 185 1.35 12.98 9.55
CA VAL A 185 2.64 13.53 9.10
C VAL A 185 3.77 13.24 10.10
N ARG A 186 3.43 12.71 11.27
CA ARG A 186 4.36 12.33 12.35
C ARG A 186 3.85 11.07 13.06
N THR A 187 4.77 10.33 13.64
CA THR A 187 4.47 9.17 14.48
C THR A 187 5.16 9.32 15.84
N GLY A 188 4.52 8.81 16.90
CA GLY A 188 5.13 8.68 18.23
C GLY A 188 5.99 7.41 18.39
N VAL A 189 6.14 6.61 17.33
CA VAL A 189 6.97 5.40 17.36
C VAL A 189 8.45 5.78 17.31
N SER A 190 9.28 5.20 18.19
CA SER A 190 10.71 5.49 18.21
C SER A 190 11.41 4.93 16.97
N LYS A 191 12.37 5.70 16.44
CA LYS A 191 13.15 5.32 15.24
C LYS A 191 13.92 4.02 15.46
N GLU A 192 14.45 3.84 16.66
CA GLU A 192 15.23 2.67 17.06
C GLU A 192 14.39 1.39 16.98
N LYS A 193 13.13 1.45 17.46
CA LYS A 193 12.20 0.33 17.37
C LYS A 193 11.86 0.00 15.91
N VAL A 194 11.55 1.01 15.10
CA VAL A 194 11.29 0.82 13.66
C VAL A 194 12.48 0.16 12.99
N LEU A 195 13.70 0.66 13.26
CA LEU A 195 14.92 0.09 12.68
C LEU A 195 15.15 -1.37 13.10
N GLN A 196 14.88 -1.72 14.37
CA GLN A 196 14.98 -3.10 14.84
C GLN A 196 14.09 -4.05 14.03
N TYR A 197 12.84 -3.67 13.76
CA TYR A 197 11.92 -4.49 12.96
C TYR A 197 12.38 -4.59 11.49
N MET A 198 12.85 -3.50 10.90
CA MET A 198 13.42 -3.53 9.55
C MET A 198 14.64 -4.46 9.46
N LEU A 199 15.52 -4.48 10.49
CA LEU A 199 16.67 -5.36 10.55
C LEU A 199 16.29 -6.82 10.82
N HIS A 200 15.19 -7.07 11.49
CA HIS A 200 14.68 -8.42 11.71
C HIS A 200 14.18 -9.05 10.39
N ASP A 201 13.49 -8.25 9.60
CA ASP A 201 13.05 -8.64 8.25
C ASP A 201 14.25 -8.92 7.32
N LYS A 202 15.35 -8.14 7.46
CA LYS A 202 16.64 -8.37 6.80
C LYS A 202 17.24 -9.74 7.08
N LYS A 203 17.14 -10.25 8.32
CA LYS A 203 17.71 -11.57 8.72
C LYS A 203 16.95 -12.73 8.10
N ALA A 204 15.68 -12.54 7.76
CA ALA A 204 14.86 -13.52 7.05
C ALA A 204 15.12 -13.53 5.52
N GLY A 205 15.78 -12.49 4.97
CA GLY A 205 16.17 -12.36 3.57
C GLY A 205 17.68 -12.43 3.36
N ASN A 206 18.14 -12.08 2.15
CA ASN A 206 19.56 -12.17 1.72
C ASN A 206 20.50 -11.11 2.34
N GLY A 207 20.19 -10.58 3.49
CA GLY A 207 21.08 -9.66 4.21
C GLY A 207 21.06 -8.20 3.75
N THR A 208 20.31 -7.85 2.70
CA THR A 208 20.14 -6.47 2.19
C THR A 208 18.71 -5.97 2.38
N ILE A 209 18.55 -4.68 2.68
CA ILE A 209 17.25 -4.00 2.70
C ILE A 209 17.18 -3.13 1.46
N THR A 210 16.26 -3.44 0.55
CA THR A 210 15.96 -2.57 -0.57
C THR A 210 14.94 -1.52 -0.13
N VAL A 211 15.26 -0.25 -0.34
CA VAL A 211 14.34 0.86 -0.13
C VAL A 211 14.05 1.54 -1.47
N ILE A 212 12.79 1.89 -1.69
CA ILE A 212 12.39 2.62 -2.88
C ILE A 212 12.33 4.10 -2.52
N LYS A 213 12.98 4.93 -3.34
CA LYS A 213 13.02 6.39 -3.22
C LYS A 213 12.27 7.04 -4.37
N CYS A 214 11.74 8.24 -4.11
CA CYS A 214 11.08 9.08 -5.10
C CYS A 214 11.92 10.36 -5.31
N PRO A 215 12.78 10.40 -6.33
CA PRO A 215 13.59 11.57 -6.61
C PRO A 215 12.78 12.75 -7.15
N GLY A 216 11.64 12.50 -7.75
CA GLY A 216 10.72 13.49 -8.27
C GLY A 216 9.38 12.83 -8.64
N LEU A 217 8.37 13.65 -8.93
CA LEU A 217 7.02 13.17 -9.25
C LEU A 217 7.03 12.26 -10.48
N GLY A 218 6.43 11.07 -10.33
CA GLY A 218 6.36 10.05 -11.38
C GLY A 218 7.65 9.24 -11.56
N CYS A 219 8.63 9.39 -10.67
CA CYS A 219 9.93 8.73 -10.74
C CYS A 219 10.22 7.93 -9.47
N TRP A 220 10.92 6.82 -9.63
CA TRP A 220 11.40 6.00 -8.52
C TRP A 220 12.77 5.40 -8.80
N ARG A 221 13.48 5.05 -7.73
CA ARG A 221 14.71 4.24 -7.76
C ARG A 221 14.81 3.35 -6.53
N ALA A 222 15.50 2.21 -6.67
CA ALA A 222 15.83 1.29 -5.59
C ALA A 222 17.22 1.58 -5.00
#